data_6cfe2341832f5e6744e080c83cee0ecd
#
_entry.id   6cfe2341832f5e6744e080c83cee0ecd
#
_cell.length_a   1.000
_cell.length_b   1.000
_cell.length_c   1.000
_cell.angle_alpha   90.00
_cell.angle_beta   90.00
_cell.angle_gamma   90.00
#
_symmetry.space_group_name_H-M   'P 1'
#
loop_
_entity.id
_entity.type
_entity.pdbx_description
1 polymer ?
#
loop_
_entity_poly.entity_id
_entity_poly.type
_entity_poly.pdbx_seq_one_letter_code
_entity_poly.pdbx_strand_id
1 'polypeptide(L)'
;MRASLYSAQLSYEIHEDTEAAIRKLAPTLQKISAERIQVELTKLLISPHPDTLRDAYDMGVTKVILPEFDAMMETPQKHKHHKYNVGEHTLHALIEIAPEKNLRYAILLHDIGKPETLTVDEDGTTHFHGHPAVGEEMARRILRRLRFDNDTVAVVTRLVRYHDYGNDVTPDLRIVRRAVNKIGEDIFPLLFPVRQADILAQSDYLRAEKLENLELWKQLYEEMLEKKQCVSLKTLAVTGRDLIAMGMKPGRELGDMLQKLLELVLEHPEQNTREQLLEKAGELAAGKE
;
A
#
# COMPACT_ATOMS: atom_id res chain seq x y z
N MET A 1 -3.20 10.08 24.92
CA MET A 1 -3.35 8.79 24.22
C MET A 1 -4.41 7.87 24.84
N ARG A 2 -4.36 7.48 26.11
CA ARG A 2 -5.41 6.57 26.66
C ARG A 2 -6.82 7.16 26.64
N ALA A 3 -7.00 8.45 26.88
CA ALA A 3 -8.31 9.10 26.77
C ALA A 3 -8.87 9.01 25.34
N SER A 4 -8.06 9.34 24.33
CA SER A 4 -8.44 9.19 22.91
C SER A 4 -8.72 7.73 22.55
N LEU A 5 -7.97 6.78 23.12
CA LEU A 5 -8.22 5.35 22.92
C LEU A 5 -9.58 4.93 23.54
N TYR A 6 -9.90 5.37 24.76
CA TYR A 6 -11.20 5.05 25.38
C TYR A 6 -12.35 5.72 24.64
N SER A 7 -12.19 6.94 24.15
CA SER A 7 -13.14 7.59 23.26
C SER A 7 -13.37 6.73 22.00
N ALA A 8 -12.30 6.28 21.35
CA ALA A 8 -12.36 5.42 20.17
C ALA A 8 -13.01 4.05 20.40
N GLN A 9 -12.84 3.46 21.58
CA GLN A 9 -13.38 2.14 21.91
C GLN A 9 -14.81 2.17 22.42
N LEU A 10 -15.19 3.22 23.15
CA LEU A 10 -16.43 3.29 23.90
C LEU A 10 -17.41 4.35 23.39
N SER A 11 -17.02 5.08 22.32
CA SER A 11 -17.81 6.19 21.76
C SER A 11 -18.15 7.28 22.81
N TYR A 12 -17.22 7.57 23.73
CA TYR A 12 -17.39 8.61 24.72
C TYR A 12 -16.74 9.91 24.25
N GLU A 13 -17.40 11.03 24.48
CA GLU A 13 -16.83 12.35 24.34
C GLU A 13 -15.82 12.63 25.45
N ILE A 14 -14.71 13.28 25.11
CA ILE A 14 -13.72 13.70 26.10
C ILE A 14 -14.19 15.02 26.70
N HIS A 15 -14.30 15.08 28.02
CA HIS A 15 -14.70 16.32 28.73
C HIS A 15 -13.69 17.45 28.47
N GLU A 16 -14.15 18.70 28.33
CA GLU A 16 -13.33 19.87 28.00
C GLU A 16 -12.12 20.06 28.93
N ASP A 17 -12.27 19.86 30.22
CA ASP A 17 -11.16 19.96 31.20
C ASP A 17 -10.10 18.89 30.92
N THR A 18 -10.52 17.70 30.49
CA THR A 18 -9.62 16.60 30.12
C THR A 18 -8.89 16.93 28.83
N GLU A 19 -9.57 17.48 27.84
CA GLU A 19 -8.93 17.95 26.60
C GLU A 19 -7.87 19.02 26.88
N ALA A 20 -8.22 20.03 27.70
CA ALA A 20 -7.29 21.08 28.11
C ALA A 20 -6.06 20.52 28.82
N ALA A 21 -6.26 19.53 29.69
CA ALA A 21 -5.16 18.84 30.36
C ALA A 21 -4.29 18.04 29.36
N ILE A 22 -4.91 17.35 28.38
CA ILE A 22 -4.19 16.61 27.32
C ILE A 22 -3.35 17.58 26.49
N ARG A 23 -3.91 18.69 26.01
CA ARG A 23 -3.17 19.71 25.26
C ARG A 23 -1.94 20.20 26.01
N LYS A 24 -2.08 20.48 27.30
CA LYS A 24 -0.99 20.93 28.16
C LYS A 24 0.09 19.85 28.33
N LEU A 25 -0.29 18.59 28.40
CA LEU A 25 0.61 17.45 28.67
C LEU A 25 1.14 16.78 27.41
N ALA A 26 0.56 17.02 26.22
CA ALA A 26 0.97 16.39 24.97
C ALA A 26 2.49 16.44 24.71
N PRO A 27 3.20 17.56 24.95
CA PRO A 27 4.65 17.61 24.77
C PRO A 27 5.43 16.60 25.61
N THR A 28 4.88 16.15 26.74
CA THR A 28 5.53 15.15 27.62
C THR A 28 5.57 13.75 26.99
N LEU A 29 4.79 13.50 25.94
CA LEU A 29 4.82 12.23 25.20
C LEU A 29 6.20 11.95 24.57
N GLN A 30 7.04 12.95 24.37
CA GLN A 30 8.46 12.77 23.95
C GLN A 30 9.25 11.90 24.94
N LYS A 31 8.81 11.79 26.20
CA LYS A 31 9.45 10.96 27.23
C LYS A 31 8.93 9.52 27.26
N ILE A 32 7.93 9.20 26.45
CA ILE A 32 7.32 7.87 26.36
C ILE A 32 8.05 7.05 25.30
N SER A 33 8.31 5.79 25.60
CA SER A 33 8.99 4.91 24.64
C SER A 33 8.14 4.69 23.37
N ALA A 34 8.80 4.51 22.23
CA ALA A 34 8.18 4.33 20.94
C ALA A 34 7.26 3.09 20.92
N GLU A 35 7.64 2.04 21.61
CA GLU A 35 6.85 0.79 21.71
C GLU A 35 5.51 1.02 22.42
N ARG A 36 5.50 1.85 23.46
CA ARG A 36 4.25 2.21 24.16
C ARG A 36 3.36 3.09 23.29
N ILE A 37 3.94 4.03 22.56
CA ILE A 37 3.22 4.85 21.58
C ILE A 37 2.61 3.96 20.50
N GLN A 38 3.41 3.05 19.92
CA GLN A 38 2.98 2.07 18.92
C GLN A 38 1.76 1.26 19.40
N VAL A 39 1.83 0.70 20.61
CA VAL A 39 0.75 -0.12 21.18
C VAL A 39 -0.55 0.68 21.30
N GLU A 40 -0.49 1.90 21.85
CA GLU A 40 -1.70 2.72 22.03
C GLU A 40 -2.24 3.25 20.69
N LEU A 41 -1.38 3.64 19.75
CA LEU A 41 -1.80 4.04 18.41
C LEU A 41 -2.43 2.86 17.65
N THR A 42 -1.85 1.67 17.73
CA THR A 42 -2.42 0.46 17.12
C THR A 42 -3.81 0.17 17.65
N LYS A 43 -4.00 0.21 18.98
CA LYS A 43 -5.32 -0.02 19.58
C LYS A 43 -6.37 1.01 19.12
N LEU A 44 -5.97 2.28 18.96
CA LEU A 44 -6.85 3.32 18.44
C LEU A 44 -7.24 3.01 17.00
N LEU A 45 -6.26 2.70 16.15
CA LEU A 45 -6.49 2.43 14.72
C LEU A 45 -7.37 1.20 14.47
N ILE A 46 -7.22 0.12 15.26
CA ILE A 46 -8.05 -1.08 15.11
C ILE A 46 -9.36 -1.02 15.90
N SER A 47 -9.66 0.11 16.55
CA SER A 47 -10.94 0.32 17.25
C SER A 47 -12.09 0.51 16.24
N PRO A 48 -13.36 0.49 16.73
CA PRO A 48 -14.51 0.83 15.91
C PRO A 48 -14.50 2.26 15.35
N HIS A 49 -13.82 3.19 16.03
CA HIS A 49 -13.78 4.62 15.68
C HIS A 49 -12.33 5.12 15.48
N PRO A 50 -11.62 4.66 14.43
CA PRO A 50 -10.25 5.09 14.16
C PRO A 50 -10.14 6.56 13.77
N ASP A 51 -11.23 7.16 13.30
CA ASP A 51 -11.39 8.58 12.99
C ASP A 51 -11.23 9.51 14.19
N THR A 52 -11.32 8.99 15.42
CA THR A 52 -10.98 9.73 16.66
C THR A 52 -9.49 10.10 16.74
N LEU A 53 -8.66 9.65 15.78
CA LEU A 53 -7.33 10.20 15.55
C LEU A 53 -7.38 11.72 15.29
N ARG A 54 -8.52 12.25 14.81
CA ARG A 54 -8.78 13.68 14.74
C ARG A 54 -8.68 14.36 16.09
N ASP A 55 -9.32 13.80 17.12
CA ASP A 55 -9.28 14.38 18.48
C ASP A 55 -7.84 14.44 18.99
N ALA A 56 -7.04 13.41 18.65
CA ALA A 56 -5.62 13.40 18.98
C ALA A 56 -4.84 14.51 18.23
N TYR A 57 -5.22 14.81 17.00
CA TYR A 57 -4.69 15.95 16.24
C TYR A 57 -5.10 17.28 16.88
N ASP A 58 -6.38 17.49 17.14
CA ASP A 58 -6.92 18.73 17.73
C ASP A 58 -6.32 19.02 19.10
N MET A 59 -5.96 17.98 19.86
CA MET A 59 -5.29 18.08 21.15
C MET A 59 -3.75 18.16 21.06
N GLY A 60 -3.17 18.18 19.85
CA GLY A 60 -1.73 18.28 19.62
C GLY A 60 -0.93 17.04 19.99
N VAL A 61 -1.59 15.90 20.15
CA VAL A 61 -0.96 14.59 20.42
C VAL A 61 -0.19 14.10 19.20
N THR A 62 -0.81 14.15 18.02
CA THR A 62 -0.21 13.72 16.75
C THR A 62 1.05 14.50 16.42
N LYS A 63 1.09 15.79 16.73
CA LYS A 63 2.27 16.65 16.54
C LYS A 63 3.55 16.08 17.20
N VAL A 64 3.38 15.30 18.26
CA VAL A 64 4.50 14.69 18.99
C VAL A 64 4.80 13.28 18.51
N ILE A 65 3.77 12.48 18.23
CA ILE A 65 3.94 11.05 17.93
C ILE A 65 4.00 10.74 16.43
N LEU A 66 3.31 11.55 15.62
CA LEU A 66 3.17 11.37 14.17
C LEU A 66 3.01 12.74 13.46
N PRO A 67 4.01 13.63 13.54
CA PRO A 67 3.91 14.99 12.97
C PRO A 67 3.66 15.01 11.45
N GLU A 68 3.97 13.92 10.77
CA GLU A 68 3.68 13.75 9.35
C GLU A 68 2.17 13.73 9.08
N PHE A 69 1.36 13.23 10.03
CA PHE A 69 -0.10 13.29 9.92
C PHE A 69 -0.61 14.72 10.05
N ASP A 70 0.00 15.55 10.90
CA ASP A 70 -0.34 16.98 10.99
C ASP A 70 -0.11 17.67 9.64
N ALA A 71 1.00 17.37 8.95
CA ALA A 71 1.25 17.88 7.61
C ALA A 71 0.16 17.44 6.61
N MET A 72 -0.36 16.21 6.71
CA MET A 72 -1.49 15.77 5.88
C MET A 72 -2.76 16.57 6.17
N MET A 73 -3.06 16.85 7.45
CA MET A 73 -4.22 17.67 7.85
C MET A 73 -4.15 19.10 7.31
N GLU A 74 -2.96 19.63 7.12
CA GLU A 74 -2.70 20.97 6.58
C GLU A 74 -2.60 21.01 5.04
N THR A 75 -2.57 19.85 4.36
CA THR A 75 -2.39 19.76 2.90
C THR A 75 -3.73 19.75 2.16
N PRO A 76 -4.06 20.79 1.38
CA PRO A 76 -5.29 20.84 0.60
C PRO A 76 -5.25 19.92 -0.62
N GLN A 77 -6.40 19.38 -1.00
CA GLN A 77 -6.60 18.62 -2.24
C GLN A 77 -7.67 19.31 -3.09
N LYS A 78 -7.25 20.27 -3.92
CA LYS A 78 -8.15 21.00 -4.81
C LYS A 78 -8.22 20.29 -6.17
N HIS A 79 -8.96 19.21 -6.22
CA HIS A 79 -9.21 18.42 -7.43
C HIS A 79 -10.59 17.76 -7.35
N LYS A 80 -11.25 17.58 -8.51
CA LYS A 80 -12.62 17.00 -8.58
C LYS A 80 -12.78 15.62 -7.93
N HIS A 81 -11.72 14.86 -7.80
CA HIS A 81 -11.72 13.55 -7.14
C HIS A 81 -11.70 13.63 -5.61
N HIS A 82 -11.42 14.79 -5.03
CA HIS A 82 -11.28 14.96 -3.59
C HIS A 82 -12.23 16.03 -3.06
N LYS A 83 -12.83 15.79 -1.90
CA LYS A 83 -13.67 16.75 -1.18
C LYS A 83 -13.09 17.17 0.17
N TYR A 84 -12.00 16.53 0.58
CA TYR A 84 -11.32 16.71 1.86
C TYR A 84 -9.85 17.09 1.63
N ASN A 85 -9.19 17.65 2.65
CA ASN A 85 -7.72 17.70 2.70
C ASN A 85 -7.14 16.26 2.81
N VAL A 86 -5.82 16.11 2.74
CA VAL A 86 -5.19 14.77 2.75
C VAL A 86 -5.45 14.02 4.05
N GLY A 87 -5.38 14.68 5.20
CA GLY A 87 -5.61 14.06 6.51
C GLY A 87 -7.06 13.66 6.71
N GLU A 88 -8.01 14.54 6.38
CA GLU A 88 -9.45 14.25 6.45
C GLU A 88 -9.84 13.07 5.56
N HIS A 89 -9.33 13.05 4.32
CA HIS A 89 -9.51 11.93 3.43
C HIS A 89 -9.02 10.62 4.06
N THR A 90 -7.84 10.65 4.69
CA THR A 90 -7.27 9.48 5.38
C THR A 90 -8.14 9.02 6.55
N LEU A 91 -8.70 9.93 7.34
CA LEU A 91 -9.63 9.58 8.43
C LEU A 91 -10.90 8.91 7.90
N HIS A 92 -11.46 9.40 6.81
CA HIS A 92 -12.61 8.76 6.15
C HIS A 92 -12.25 7.37 5.60
N ALA A 93 -11.09 7.21 4.96
CA ALA A 93 -10.64 5.91 4.47
C ALA A 93 -10.39 4.89 5.60
N LEU A 94 -9.94 5.34 6.77
CA LEU A 94 -9.78 4.47 7.94
C LEU A 94 -11.09 3.83 8.40
N ILE A 95 -12.23 4.48 8.26
CA ILE A 95 -13.54 3.92 8.63
C ILE A 95 -13.93 2.79 7.67
N GLU A 96 -13.58 2.91 6.40
CA GLU A 96 -13.99 2.01 5.32
C GLU A 96 -13.18 0.70 5.24
N ILE A 97 -12.10 0.56 6.02
CA ILE A 97 -11.23 -0.63 5.96
C ILE A 97 -11.35 -1.49 7.23
N ALA A 98 -11.19 -2.82 7.04
CA ALA A 98 -11.22 -3.77 8.16
C ALA A 98 -10.23 -3.40 9.28
N PRO A 99 -10.56 -3.69 10.56
CA PRO A 99 -9.74 -3.35 11.72
C PRO A 99 -8.52 -4.28 11.86
N GLU A 100 -7.78 -4.49 10.79
CA GLU A 100 -6.55 -5.26 10.75
C GLU A 100 -5.33 -4.33 10.80
N LYS A 101 -4.36 -4.66 11.64
CA LYS A 101 -3.18 -3.81 11.91
C LYS A 101 -2.52 -3.30 10.62
N ASN A 102 -2.15 -4.20 9.72
CA ASN A 102 -1.40 -3.83 8.52
C ASN A 102 -2.24 -3.00 7.55
N LEU A 103 -3.52 -3.33 7.39
CA LEU A 103 -4.44 -2.59 6.52
C LEU A 103 -4.70 -1.18 7.07
N ARG A 104 -4.94 -1.05 8.39
CA ARG A 104 -5.15 0.26 9.04
C ARG A 104 -3.92 1.16 8.94
N TYR A 105 -2.70 0.60 9.13
CA TYR A 105 -1.46 1.36 8.92
C TYR A 105 -1.20 1.66 7.44
N ALA A 106 -1.56 0.78 6.52
CA ALA A 106 -1.47 1.06 5.10
C ALA A 106 -2.34 2.27 4.72
N ILE A 107 -3.59 2.32 5.18
CA ILE A 107 -4.50 3.47 4.96
C ILE A 107 -4.00 4.71 5.70
N LEU A 108 -3.56 4.62 6.96
CA LEU A 108 -3.02 5.78 7.67
C LEU A 108 -1.88 6.45 6.90
N LEU A 109 -1.07 5.66 6.20
CA LEU A 109 0.17 6.12 5.57
C LEU A 109 0.11 6.17 4.03
N HIS A 110 -1.01 5.77 3.37
CA HIS A 110 -1.06 5.67 1.89
C HIS A 110 -0.71 6.98 1.20
N ASP A 111 -1.21 8.08 1.73
CA ASP A 111 -1.06 9.43 1.20
C ASP A 111 -0.02 10.29 1.95
N ILE A 112 0.80 9.69 2.82
CA ILE A 112 1.77 10.41 3.66
C ILE A 112 2.83 11.17 2.85
N GLY A 113 3.05 10.79 1.59
CA GLY A 113 3.97 11.45 0.67
C GLY A 113 3.39 12.68 -0.02
N LYS A 114 2.08 12.91 0.05
CA LYS A 114 1.42 14.03 -0.64
C LYS A 114 1.91 15.41 -0.19
N PRO A 115 2.09 15.69 1.11
CA PRO A 115 2.62 16.98 1.54
C PRO A 115 3.97 17.35 0.91
N GLU A 116 4.87 16.36 0.75
CA GLU A 116 6.22 16.57 0.18
C GLU A 116 6.21 16.66 -1.36
N THR A 117 5.13 16.22 -2.02
CA THR A 117 5.03 16.19 -3.49
C THR A 117 3.98 17.15 -4.05
N LEU A 118 3.42 18.00 -3.20
CA LEU A 118 2.41 18.97 -3.59
C LEU A 118 2.96 19.96 -4.64
N THR A 119 2.28 20.04 -5.77
CA THR A 119 2.42 21.10 -6.75
C THR A 119 1.04 21.71 -7.04
N VAL A 120 1.03 22.98 -7.45
CA VAL A 120 -0.21 23.74 -7.70
C VAL A 120 -0.11 24.38 -9.06
N ASP A 121 -1.08 24.15 -9.93
CA ASP A 121 -1.18 24.77 -11.23
C ASP A 121 -1.66 26.25 -11.13
N GLU A 122 -1.59 26.97 -12.23
CA GLU A 122 -2.01 28.39 -12.30
C GLU A 122 -3.50 28.61 -11.95
N ASP A 123 -4.36 27.61 -12.20
CA ASP A 123 -5.78 27.59 -11.85
C ASP A 123 -6.05 27.16 -10.39
N GLY A 124 -5.01 26.84 -9.64
CA GLY A 124 -5.09 26.42 -8.26
C GLY A 124 -5.35 24.92 -8.06
N THR A 125 -5.36 24.09 -9.13
CA THR A 125 -5.47 22.64 -9.05
C THR A 125 -4.22 22.04 -8.41
N THR A 126 -4.41 21.09 -7.50
CA THR A 126 -3.30 20.43 -6.77
C THR A 126 -2.94 19.09 -7.41
N HIS A 127 -1.64 18.80 -7.46
CA HIS A 127 -1.09 17.54 -7.95
C HIS A 127 -0.07 16.97 -6.96
N PHE A 128 0.13 15.64 -6.98
CA PHE A 128 0.98 14.90 -6.03
C PHE A 128 1.80 13.83 -6.75
N HIS A 129 2.48 14.20 -7.84
CA HIS A 129 3.22 13.24 -8.66
C HIS A 129 4.33 12.54 -7.87
N GLY A 130 4.31 11.21 -7.92
CA GLY A 130 5.31 10.37 -7.25
C GLY A 130 5.10 10.18 -5.75
N HIS A 131 4.00 10.66 -5.18
CA HIS A 131 3.71 10.52 -3.74
C HIS A 131 3.78 9.06 -3.22
N PRO A 132 3.45 7.99 -3.99
CA PRO A 132 3.57 6.64 -3.46
C PRO A 132 5.02 6.21 -3.21
N ALA A 133 5.97 6.70 -4.03
CA ALA A 133 7.39 6.42 -3.83
C ALA A 133 7.95 7.16 -2.62
N VAL A 134 7.64 8.45 -2.49
CA VAL A 134 7.99 9.25 -1.31
C VAL A 134 7.31 8.69 -0.07
N GLY A 135 6.03 8.34 -0.18
CA GLY A 135 5.24 7.73 0.89
C GLY A 135 5.81 6.41 1.40
N GLU A 136 6.30 5.54 0.52
CA GLU A 136 6.98 4.29 0.92
C GLU A 136 8.16 4.57 1.85
N GLU A 137 9.03 5.51 1.49
CA GLU A 137 10.21 5.83 2.30
C GLU A 137 9.84 6.53 3.61
N MET A 138 8.84 7.42 3.59
CA MET A 138 8.30 8.05 4.79
C MET A 138 7.67 7.01 5.72
N ALA A 139 6.82 6.13 5.21
CA ALA A 139 6.20 5.05 5.97
C ALA A 139 7.25 4.14 6.62
N ARG A 140 8.31 3.78 5.89
CA ARG A 140 9.44 2.99 6.40
C ARG A 140 10.11 3.68 7.59
N ARG A 141 10.40 4.99 7.48
CA ARG A 141 10.99 5.79 8.57
C ARG A 141 10.07 5.86 9.79
N ILE A 142 8.78 6.12 9.57
CA ILE A 142 7.76 6.22 10.63
C ILE A 142 7.63 4.89 11.37
N LEU A 143 7.44 3.79 10.67
CA LEU A 143 7.25 2.47 11.27
C LEU A 143 8.49 2.01 12.05
N ARG A 144 9.69 2.27 11.54
CA ARG A 144 10.94 2.01 12.28
C ARG A 144 11.09 2.89 13.52
N ARG A 145 10.76 4.18 13.41
CA ARG A 145 10.74 5.11 14.55
C ARG A 145 9.79 4.62 15.64
N LEU A 146 8.64 4.08 15.25
CA LEU A 146 7.65 3.49 16.16
C LEU A 146 7.96 2.04 16.58
N ARG A 147 9.12 1.49 16.17
CA ARG A 147 9.60 0.15 16.57
C ARG A 147 8.72 -1.01 16.10
N PHE A 148 8.11 -0.91 14.91
CA PHE A 148 7.44 -2.04 14.30
C PHE A 148 8.43 -3.14 13.89
N ASP A 149 7.94 -4.39 13.89
CA ASP A 149 8.65 -5.54 13.34
C ASP A 149 8.88 -5.42 11.83
N ASN A 150 9.90 -6.14 11.32
CA ASN A 150 10.29 -6.05 9.92
C ASN A 150 9.19 -6.53 8.96
N ASP A 151 8.38 -7.51 9.35
CA ASP A 151 7.30 -8.05 8.51
C ASP A 151 6.19 -7.00 8.34
N THR A 152 5.79 -6.36 9.44
CA THR A 152 4.85 -5.23 9.40
C THR A 152 5.39 -4.09 8.51
N VAL A 153 6.66 -3.71 8.69
CA VAL A 153 7.30 -2.68 7.86
C VAL A 153 7.27 -3.07 6.39
N ALA A 154 7.65 -4.31 6.05
CA ALA A 154 7.69 -4.78 4.66
C ALA A 154 6.30 -4.78 4.00
N VAL A 155 5.28 -5.27 4.69
CA VAL A 155 3.91 -5.32 4.17
C VAL A 155 3.34 -3.92 3.99
N VAL A 156 3.39 -3.08 5.04
CA VAL A 156 2.76 -1.74 5.00
C VAL A 156 3.44 -0.85 3.96
N THR A 157 4.76 -0.84 3.88
CA THR A 157 5.47 0.02 2.90
C THR A 157 5.18 -0.38 1.46
N ARG A 158 5.02 -1.67 1.17
CA ARG A 158 4.62 -2.14 -0.17
C ARG A 158 3.16 -1.77 -0.47
N LEU A 159 2.25 -1.86 0.49
CA LEU A 159 0.88 -1.39 0.32
C LEU A 159 0.83 0.12 0.03
N VAL A 160 1.60 0.93 0.76
CA VAL A 160 1.74 2.37 0.50
C VAL A 160 2.31 2.62 -0.90
N ARG A 161 3.33 1.86 -1.32
CA ARG A 161 3.97 1.99 -2.63
C ARG A 161 3.03 1.75 -3.80
N TYR A 162 2.09 0.82 -3.64
CA TYR A 162 1.26 0.33 -4.74
C TYR A 162 -0.24 0.61 -4.56
N HIS A 163 -0.64 1.44 -3.58
CA HIS A 163 -2.07 1.67 -3.29
C HIS A 163 -2.85 2.22 -4.49
N ASP A 164 -2.22 3.02 -5.35
CA ASP A 164 -2.81 3.63 -6.54
C ASP A 164 -2.45 2.89 -7.86
N TYR A 165 -1.74 1.75 -7.79
CA TYR A 165 -1.29 1.03 -8.97
C TYR A 165 -2.45 0.57 -9.84
N GLY A 166 -2.44 0.98 -11.11
CA GLY A 166 -3.45 0.57 -12.10
C GLY A 166 -4.81 1.26 -11.97
N ASN A 167 -4.92 2.37 -11.21
CA ASN A 167 -6.17 3.11 -11.07
C ASN A 167 -6.73 3.59 -12.43
N ASP A 168 -5.85 4.01 -13.36
CA ASP A 168 -6.23 4.53 -14.68
C ASP A 168 -6.11 3.48 -15.79
N VAL A 169 -6.01 2.20 -15.43
CA VAL A 169 -5.81 1.10 -16.37
C VAL A 169 -7.01 0.18 -16.34
N THR A 170 -7.60 -0.10 -17.51
CA THR A 170 -8.56 -1.20 -17.67
C THR A 170 -7.75 -2.50 -17.77
N PRO A 171 -7.87 -3.44 -16.80
CA PRO A 171 -7.05 -4.64 -16.78
C PRO A 171 -7.50 -5.69 -17.79
N ASP A 172 -6.55 -6.52 -18.18
CA ASP A 172 -6.72 -7.85 -18.76
C ASP A 172 -5.90 -8.87 -17.96
N LEU A 173 -6.01 -10.16 -18.26
CA LEU A 173 -5.26 -11.22 -17.57
C LEU A 173 -3.74 -11.03 -17.66
N ARG A 174 -3.23 -10.49 -18.75
CA ARG A 174 -1.80 -10.21 -18.95
C ARG A 174 -1.34 -9.09 -18.00
N ILE A 175 -2.11 -8.01 -17.93
CA ILE A 175 -1.83 -6.88 -17.03
C ILE A 175 -1.86 -7.34 -15.58
N VAL A 176 -2.84 -8.18 -15.21
CA VAL A 176 -2.93 -8.72 -13.86
C VAL A 176 -1.73 -9.61 -13.52
N ARG A 177 -1.32 -10.55 -14.41
CA ARG A 177 -0.12 -11.36 -14.17
C ARG A 177 1.13 -10.51 -13.94
N ARG A 178 1.34 -9.50 -14.78
CA ARG A 178 2.46 -8.56 -14.63
C ARG A 178 2.41 -7.77 -13.33
N ALA A 179 1.21 -7.33 -12.94
CA ALA A 179 1.00 -6.64 -11.67
C ALA A 179 1.33 -7.54 -10.47
N VAL A 180 0.81 -8.77 -10.46
CA VAL A 180 1.10 -9.75 -9.40
C VAL A 180 2.60 -10.08 -9.34
N ASN A 181 3.25 -10.27 -10.48
CA ASN A 181 4.71 -10.48 -10.53
C ASN A 181 5.48 -9.29 -9.93
N LYS A 182 5.12 -8.06 -10.30
CA LYS A 182 5.78 -6.84 -9.84
C LYS A 182 5.57 -6.56 -8.36
N ILE A 183 4.33 -6.70 -7.89
CA ILE A 183 3.91 -6.33 -6.54
C ILE A 183 4.16 -7.48 -5.56
N GLY A 184 4.01 -8.71 -6.01
CA GLY A 184 4.14 -9.94 -5.22
C GLY A 184 2.78 -10.55 -4.87
N GLU A 185 2.75 -11.87 -4.89
CA GLU A 185 1.56 -12.69 -4.64
C GLU A 185 0.99 -12.48 -3.22
N ASP A 186 1.84 -12.14 -2.26
CA ASP A 186 1.50 -11.90 -0.87
C ASP A 186 0.83 -10.53 -0.62
N ILE A 187 1.17 -9.51 -1.40
CA ILE A 187 0.70 -8.13 -1.22
C ILE A 187 -0.47 -7.80 -2.15
N PHE A 188 -0.44 -8.31 -3.38
CA PHE A 188 -1.41 -7.93 -4.39
C PHE A 188 -2.88 -8.06 -3.93
N PRO A 189 -3.32 -9.18 -3.28
CA PRO A 189 -4.70 -9.29 -2.79
C PRO A 189 -5.04 -8.30 -1.68
N LEU A 190 -4.07 -7.84 -0.90
CA LEU A 190 -4.28 -6.84 0.15
C LEU A 190 -4.52 -5.43 -0.40
N LEU A 191 -4.18 -5.19 -1.67
CA LEU A 191 -4.47 -3.90 -2.33
C LEU A 191 -5.96 -3.70 -2.61
N PHE A 192 -6.75 -4.76 -2.78
CA PHE A 192 -8.18 -4.62 -3.05
C PHE A 192 -8.93 -3.88 -1.94
N PRO A 193 -8.85 -4.29 -0.66
CA PRO A 193 -9.48 -3.55 0.42
C PRO A 193 -8.87 -2.15 0.62
N VAL A 194 -7.57 -1.95 0.41
CA VAL A 194 -6.92 -0.64 0.50
C VAL A 194 -7.46 0.31 -0.56
N ARG A 195 -7.51 -0.10 -1.82
CA ARG A 195 -8.06 0.70 -2.93
C ARG A 195 -9.56 0.98 -2.76
N GLN A 196 -10.32 0.01 -2.29
CA GLN A 196 -11.75 0.20 -2.02
C GLN A 196 -11.97 1.28 -0.96
N ALA A 197 -11.25 1.24 0.15
CA ALA A 197 -11.36 2.23 1.22
C ALA A 197 -10.96 3.64 0.74
N ASP A 198 -9.89 3.75 -0.04
CA ASP A 198 -9.46 5.01 -0.66
C ASP A 198 -10.55 5.57 -1.59
N ILE A 199 -11.11 4.76 -2.50
CA ILE A 199 -12.19 5.17 -3.43
C ILE A 199 -13.42 5.65 -2.66
N LEU A 200 -13.82 4.94 -1.59
CA LEU A 200 -15.01 5.28 -0.80
C LEU A 200 -14.82 6.61 -0.04
N ALA A 201 -13.60 6.95 0.34
CA ALA A 201 -13.27 8.22 0.99
C ALA A 201 -13.12 9.41 0.03
N GLN A 202 -13.02 9.18 -1.29
CA GLN A 202 -12.96 10.21 -2.31
C GLN A 202 -14.32 10.90 -2.54
N SER A 203 -14.37 11.86 -3.46
CA SER A 203 -15.63 12.45 -3.92
C SER A 203 -16.48 11.43 -4.68
N ASP A 204 -17.75 11.76 -4.94
CA ASP A 204 -18.64 10.88 -5.72
C ASP A 204 -18.28 10.87 -7.23
N TYR A 205 -17.35 11.72 -7.66
CA TYR A 205 -16.93 11.81 -9.06
C TYR A 205 -16.28 10.51 -9.55
N LEU A 206 -16.88 9.89 -10.53
CA LEU A 206 -16.49 8.59 -11.11
C LEU A 206 -16.34 7.46 -10.09
N ARG A 207 -17.03 7.52 -8.93
CA ARG A 207 -16.92 6.49 -7.89
C ARG A 207 -17.40 5.13 -8.38
N ALA A 208 -18.52 5.10 -9.08
CA ALA A 208 -19.08 3.85 -9.62
C ALA A 208 -18.10 3.18 -10.59
N GLU A 209 -17.59 3.94 -11.55
CA GLU A 209 -16.62 3.46 -12.55
C GLU A 209 -15.31 2.96 -11.90
N LYS A 210 -14.83 3.64 -10.86
CA LYS A 210 -13.65 3.21 -10.12
C LYS A 210 -13.88 1.89 -9.39
N LEU A 211 -15.05 1.71 -8.76
CA LEU A 211 -15.42 0.46 -8.09
C LEU A 211 -15.64 -0.68 -9.09
N GLU A 212 -16.26 -0.42 -10.23
CA GLU A 212 -16.40 -1.40 -11.33
C GLU A 212 -15.02 -1.85 -11.85
N ASN A 213 -14.11 -0.91 -12.07
CA ASN A 213 -12.73 -1.24 -12.48
C ASN A 213 -12.02 -2.06 -11.40
N LEU A 214 -12.14 -1.71 -10.12
CA LEU A 214 -11.55 -2.48 -9.02
C LEU A 214 -12.12 -3.91 -8.96
N GLU A 215 -13.42 -4.07 -9.17
CA GLU A 215 -14.06 -5.38 -9.22
C GLU A 215 -13.57 -6.21 -10.42
N LEU A 216 -13.37 -5.59 -11.58
CA LEU A 216 -12.78 -6.26 -12.74
C LEU A 216 -11.34 -6.75 -12.45
N TRP A 217 -10.52 -5.93 -11.80
CA TRP A 217 -9.19 -6.35 -11.34
C TRP A 217 -9.26 -7.59 -10.44
N LYS A 218 -10.21 -7.62 -9.52
CA LYS A 218 -10.42 -8.75 -8.59
C LYS A 218 -10.89 -10.00 -9.31
N GLN A 219 -11.86 -9.91 -10.20
CA GLN A 219 -12.37 -11.04 -11.00
C GLN A 219 -11.26 -11.66 -11.85
N LEU A 220 -10.46 -10.83 -12.55
CA LEU A 220 -9.34 -11.31 -13.36
C LEU A 220 -8.23 -11.92 -12.51
N TYR A 221 -8.01 -11.43 -11.30
CA TYR A 221 -7.07 -12.03 -10.36
C TYR A 221 -7.56 -13.42 -9.90
N GLU A 222 -8.83 -13.56 -9.55
CA GLU A 222 -9.46 -14.84 -9.19
C GLU A 222 -9.39 -15.85 -10.36
N GLU A 223 -9.70 -15.41 -11.59
CA GLU A 223 -9.57 -16.22 -12.81
C GLU A 223 -8.13 -16.68 -13.04
N MET A 224 -7.16 -15.80 -12.84
CA MET A 224 -5.73 -16.13 -12.94
C MET A 224 -5.33 -17.23 -11.94
N LEU A 225 -5.83 -17.14 -10.69
CA LEU A 225 -5.58 -18.14 -9.64
C LEU A 225 -6.24 -19.49 -9.98
N GLU A 226 -7.49 -19.49 -10.44
CA GLU A 226 -8.21 -20.70 -10.85
C GLU A 226 -7.48 -21.42 -11.99
N LYS A 227 -6.98 -20.66 -12.95
CA LYS A 227 -6.18 -21.19 -14.07
C LYS A 227 -4.76 -21.56 -13.68
N LYS A 228 -4.35 -21.37 -12.42
CA LYS A 228 -3.00 -21.63 -11.90
C LYS A 228 -1.91 -21.03 -12.79
N GLN A 229 -2.13 -19.82 -13.30
CA GLN A 229 -1.18 -19.16 -14.20
C GLN A 229 0.11 -18.80 -13.45
N CYS A 230 1.24 -18.97 -14.13
CA CYS A 230 2.54 -18.60 -13.59
C CYS A 230 2.70 -17.09 -13.48
N VAL A 231 3.13 -16.60 -12.32
CA VAL A 231 3.39 -15.18 -12.06
C VAL A 231 4.75 -14.93 -11.41
N SER A 232 5.51 -15.99 -11.11
CA SER A 232 6.81 -15.87 -10.44
C SER A 232 7.75 -16.99 -10.84
N LEU A 233 9.06 -16.82 -10.58
CA LEU A 233 10.05 -17.87 -10.79
C LEU A 233 9.76 -19.16 -9.99
N LYS A 234 8.97 -19.08 -8.91
CA LYS A 234 8.59 -20.24 -8.11
C LYS A 234 7.62 -21.16 -8.84
N THR A 235 6.79 -20.60 -9.72
CA THR A 235 5.75 -21.31 -10.47
C THR A 235 6.12 -21.53 -11.94
N LEU A 236 7.33 -21.11 -12.34
CA LEU A 236 7.89 -21.39 -13.66
C LEU A 236 8.17 -22.92 -13.82
N ALA A 237 7.80 -23.49 -14.95
CA ALA A 237 7.93 -24.94 -15.19
C ALA A 237 9.38 -25.43 -15.38
N VAL A 238 10.34 -24.51 -15.41
CA VAL A 238 11.79 -24.80 -15.42
C VAL A 238 12.50 -24.12 -14.26
N THR A 239 13.56 -24.75 -13.80
CA THR A 239 14.41 -24.24 -12.72
C THR A 239 15.84 -24.00 -13.21
N GLY A 240 16.65 -23.34 -12.38
CA GLY A 240 18.09 -23.19 -12.70
C GLY A 240 18.81 -24.54 -12.87
N ARG A 241 18.34 -25.62 -12.20
CA ARG A 241 18.91 -26.97 -12.38
C ARG A 241 18.66 -27.53 -13.79
N ASP A 242 17.49 -27.26 -14.34
CA ASP A 242 17.15 -27.70 -15.69
C ASP A 242 18.04 -27.01 -16.73
N LEU A 243 18.27 -25.69 -16.57
CA LEU A 243 19.15 -24.92 -17.46
C LEU A 243 20.62 -25.34 -17.33
N ILE A 244 21.08 -25.69 -16.13
CA ILE A 244 22.43 -26.25 -15.91
C ILE A 244 22.56 -27.60 -16.61
N ALA A 245 21.55 -28.45 -16.56
CA ALA A 245 21.54 -29.74 -17.28
C ALA A 245 21.61 -29.59 -18.82
N MET A 246 21.17 -28.44 -19.36
CA MET A 246 21.35 -28.06 -20.74
C MET A 246 22.75 -27.52 -21.09
N GLY A 247 23.64 -27.37 -20.11
CA GLY A 247 25.00 -26.87 -20.29
C GLY A 247 25.21 -25.41 -19.90
N MET A 248 24.20 -24.70 -19.37
CA MET A 248 24.41 -23.35 -18.87
C MET A 248 25.25 -23.35 -17.58
N LYS A 249 26.16 -22.38 -17.46
CA LYS A 249 26.97 -22.25 -16.23
C LYS A 249 26.15 -21.51 -15.15
N PRO A 250 26.30 -21.90 -13.87
CA PRO A 250 25.76 -21.13 -12.75
C PRO A 250 26.31 -19.69 -12.76
N GLY A 251 25.43 -18.70 -12.53
CA GLY A 251 25.83 -17.30 -12.50
C GLY A 251 24.73 -16.35 -12.99
N ARG A 252 25.11 -15.12 -13.26
CA ARG A 252 24.19 -14.05 -13.67
C ARG A 252 23.40 -14.41 -14.95
N GLU A 253 24.07 -14.97 -15.95
CA GLU A 253 23.44 -15.34 -17.24
C GLU A 253 22.30 -16.35 -17.06
N LEU A 254 22.43 -17.29 -16.12
CA LEU A 254 21.39 -18.26 -15.78
C LEU A 254 20.18 -17.55 -15.13
N GLY A 255 20.41 -16.59 -14.24
CA GLY A 255 19.35 -15.75 -13.66
C GLY A 255 18.64 -14.90 -14.72
N ASP A 256 19.39 -14.28 -15.62
CA ASP A 256 18.84 -13.49 -16.72
C ASP A 256 18.01 -14.36 -17.69
N MET A 257 18.42 -15.61 -17.94
CA MET A 257 17.65 -16.55 -18.75
C MET A 257 16.31 -16.91 -18.07
N LEU A 258 16.32 -17.25 -16.77
CA LEU A 258 15.08 -17.53 -16.03
C LEU A 258 14.13 -16.33 -16.06
N GLN A 259 14.66 -15.13 -15.95
CA GLN A 259 13.85 -13.91 -16.01
C GLN A 259 13.22 -13.71 -17.40
N LYS A 260 13.96 -13.96 -18.48
CA LYS A 260 13.42 -13.91 -19.85
C LYS A 260 12.34 -14.94 -20.10
N LEU A 261 12.52 -16.16 -19.58
CA LEU A 261 11.50 -17.21 -19.68
C LEU A 261 10.25 -16.86 -18.87
N LEU A 262 10.41 -16.26 -17.70
CA LEU A 262 9.28 -15.77 -16.92
C LEU A 262 8.53 -14.66 -17.66
N GLU A 263 9.21 -13.70 -18.27
CA GLU A 263 8.57 -12.65 -19.06
C GLU A 263 7.79 -13.20 -20.25
N LEU A 264 8.31 -14.22 -20.93
CA LEU A 264 7.59 -14.93 -21.98
C LEU A 264 6.29 -15.55 -21.42
N VAL A 265 6.34 -16.21 -20.27
CA VAL A 265 5.19 -16.88 -19.67
C VAL A 265 4.16 -15.86 -19.12
N LEU A 266 4.60 -14.71 -18.66
CA LEU A 266 3.67 -13.63 -18.27
C LEU A 266 2.82 -13.12 -19.46
N GLU A 267 3.38 -13.15 -20.68
CA GLU A 267 2.65 -12.85 -21.92
C GLU A 267 1.84 -14.07 -22.42
N HIS A 268 2.46 -15.24 -22.41
CA HIS A 268 2.00 -16.49 -23.01
C HIS A 268 1.94 -17.61 -21.96
N PRO A 269 0.97 -17.61 -21.04
CA PRO A 269 0.91 -18.57 -19.92
C PRO A 269 0.77 -20.03 -20.38
N GLU A 270 0.25 -20.27 -21.58
CA GLU A 270 0.14 -21.58 -22.20
C GLU A 270 1.52 -22.20 -22.53
N GLN A 271 2.57 -21.38 -22.63
CA GLN A 271 3.94 -21.85 -22.88
C GLN A 271 4.68 -22.27 -21.61
N ASN A 272 4.04 -22.20 -20.43
CA ASN A 272 4.66 -22.62 -19.18
C ASN A 272 4.71 -24.14 -19.05
N THR A 273 5.35 -24.78 -19.99
CA THR A 273 5.69 -26.23 -19.94
C THR A 273 7.19 -26.41 -19.95
N ARG A 274 7.68 -27.46 -19.29
CA ARG A 274 9.13 -27.72 -19.22
C ARG A 274 9.76 -27.87 -20.61
N GLU A 275 9.07 -28.55 -21.51
CA GLU A 275 9.54 -28.83 -22.88
C GLU A 275 9.70 -27.53 -23.69
N GLN A 276 8.64 -26.70 -23.77
CA GLN A 276 8.65 -25.46 -24.53
C GLN A 276 9.66 -24.45 -23.95
N LEU A 277 9.80 -24.38 -22.64
CA LEU A 277 10.73 -23.43 -22.02
C LEU A 277 12.20 -23.86 -22.21
N LEU A 278 12.51 -25.16 -22.23
CA LEU A 278 13.85 -25.63 -22.52
C LEU A 278 14.21 -25.41 -24.00
N GLU A 279 13.28 -25.65 -24.92
CA GLU A 279 13.44 -25.33 -26.33
C GLU A 279 13.73 -23.83 -26.51
N LYS A 280 12.93 -22.98 -25.88
CA LYS A 280 13.09 -21.52 -25.94
C LYS A 280 14.40 -21.03 -25.32
N ALA A 281 14.84 -21.65 -24.24
CA ALA A 281 16.14 -21.37 -23.64
C ALA A 281 17.30 -21.72 -24.60
N GLY A 282 17.19 -22.84 -25.34
CA GLY A 282 18.14 -23.23 -26.34
C GLY A 282 18.22 -22.21 -27.51
N GLU A 283 17.08 -21.77 -28.04
CA GLU A 283 17.01 -20.72 -29.07
C GLU A 283 17.65 -19.41 -28.60
N LEU A 284 17.32 -18.96 -27.37
CA LEU A 284 17.86 -17.72 -26.81
C LEU A 284 19.37 -17.81 -26.53
N ALA A 285 19.88 -18.99 -26.22
CA ALA A 285 21.31 -19.20 -26.00
C ALA A 285 22.07 -19.22 -27.35
N ALA A 286 21.51 -19.85 -28.39
CA ALA A 286 22.10 -19.92 -29.74
C ALA A 286 22.09 -18.56 -30.46
N GLY A 287 21.12 -17.72 -30.24
CA GLY A 287 21.01 -16.38 -30.86
C GLY A 287 21.92 -15.30 -30.24
N LYS A 288 22.82 -15.68 -29.33
CA LYS A 288 23.86 -14.81 -28.73
C LYS A 288 25.22 -14.89 -29.46
N GLU A 289 25.36 -15.72 -30.52
CA GLU A 289 26.49 -15.69 -31.41
C GLU A 289 26.19 -14.73 -32.60
#